data_6fb3e643ef1e331d043a77de71a896ca
#
_entry.id   6fb3e643ef1e331d043a77de71a896ca
#
_cell.length_a   1.000
_cell.length_b   1.000
_cell.length_c   1.000
_cell.angle_alpha   90.00
_cell.angle_beta   90.00
_cell.angle_gamma   90.00
#
_symmetry.space_group_name_H-M   'P 1'
#
loop_
_entity.id
_entity.type
_entity.pdbx_description
1 polymer ?
#
loop_
_entity_poly.entity_id
_entity_poly.type
_entity_poly.pdbx_seq_one_letter_code
_entity_poly.pdbx_strand_id
1 'polypeptide(L)'
;PDGSANYSILYGPIVLAAQLGKQNQDGMFADDSRGGHIAAGPRLPLQTMPVMVGDKNDILSHLKKVEGKPLTFALTGVYPERYEGMIVEPFFRLYECRYMVYWPVLSKQELQARQEQLAKEEKERAALDGITTDKVICGEQQPESDHFIRMENSRTGDDEGVHWRETTGWFSYRMKTNGKPVHKVRILFRPEIRKDAKVWING
;
A
#
# COMPACT_ATOMS: atom_id res chain seq x y z
N PRO A 1 6.09 15.01 16.82
CA PRO A 1 6.54 13.66 16.48
C PRO A 1 5.48 12.68 16.97
N ASP A 2 4.96 11.93 16.04
CA ASP A 2 3.90 10.93 16.27
C ASP A 2 4.44 9.59 16.77
N GLY A 3 5.72 9.54 17.17
CA GLY A 3 6.41 8.31 17.57
C GLY A 3 6.80 7.42 16.40
N SER A 4 6.54 7.82 15.16
CA SER A 4 6.99 7.05 13.99
C SER A 4 8.52 7.10 13.88
N ALA A 5 9.11 5.97 13.45
CA ALA A 5 10.52 5.84 13.19
C ALA A 5 10.88 6.23 11.74
N ASN A 6 10.26 7.30 11.22
CA ASN A 6 10.52 7.84 9.88
C ASN A 6 11.45 9.05 9.96
N TYR A 7 12.47 9.06 9.13
CA TYR A 7 13.50 10.09 9.11
C TYR A 7 13.62 10.70 7.72
N SER A 8 13.84 12.01 7.66
CA SER A 8 14.28 12.69 6.45
C SER A 8 15.77 12.95 6.53
N ILE A 9 16.46 12.81 5.40
CA ILE A 9 17.88 13.08 5.28
C ILE A 9 18.04 14.48 4.71
N LEU A 10 18.77 15.34 5.44
CA LEU A 10 19.03 16.71 5.01
C LEU A 10 20.52 16.96 4.87
N TYR A 11 20.90 17.73 3.86
CA TYR A 11 22.23 18.31 3.71
C TYR A 11 22.13 19.83 3.85
N GLY A 12 22.36 20.35 5.05
CA GLY A 12 21.99 21.71 5.39
C GLY A 12 20.48 21.91 5.21
N PRO A 13 20.04 22.92 4.44
CA PRO A 13 18.61 23.15 4.17
C PRO A 13 18.03 22.26 3.04
N ILE A 14 18.86 21.41 2.42
CA ILE A 14 18.47 20.64 1.25
C ILE A 14 17.95 19.28 1.68
N VAL A 15 16.71 18.98 1.32
CA VAL A 15 16.14 17.62 1.49
C VAL A 15 16.73 16.71 0.44
N LEU A 16 17.25 15.56 0.88
CA LEU A 16 17.72 14.51 0.01
C LEU A 16 16.62 13.45 -0.15
N ALA A 17 16.49 12.94 -1.36
CA ALA A 17 15.49 11.94 -1.71
C ALA A 17 16.07 10.90 -2.67
N ALA A 18 15.41 9.76 -2.75
CA ALA A 18 15.75 8.72 -3.70
C ALA A 18 14.65 8.49 -4.72
N GLN A 19 15.03 8.21 -5.94
CA GLN A 19 14.13 7.78 -7.00
C GLN A 19 13.76 6.30 -6.78
N LEU A 20 12.47 5.98 -6.89
CA LEU A 20 11.92 4.61 -6.78
C LEU A 20 11.49 4.02 -8.12
N GLY A 21 11.83 4.69 -9.23
CA GLY A 21 11.52 4.26 -10.58
C GLY A 21 10.47 5.11 -11.29
N LYS A 22 10.20 4.76 -12.54
CA LYS A 22 9.27 5.46 -13.43
C LYS A 22 8.10 4.58 -13.91
N GLN A 23 7.89 3.43 -13.27
CA GLN A 23 6.85 2.49 -13.68
C GLN A 23 5.47 2.96 -13.23
N ASN A 24 4.45 2.60 -14.02
CA ASN A 24 3.05 2.88 -13.71
C ASN A 24 2.80 4.36 -13.40
N GLN A 25 3.31 5.24 -14.24
CA GLN A 25 3.13 6.70 -14.12
C GLN A 25 2.14 7.26 -15.14
N ASP A 26 1.44 6.41 -15.87
CA ASP A 26 0.40 6.81 -16.82
C ASP A 26 -0.66 7.62 -16.09
N GLY A 27 -0.97 8.81 -16.60
CA GLY A 27 -1.89 9.74 -15.97
C GLY A 27 -1.36 10.51 -14.75
N MET A 28 -0.08 10.35 -14.40
CA MET A 28 0.56 11.08 -13.30
C MET A 28 1.15 12.42 -13.71
N PHE A 29 1.23 12.69 -15.00
CA PHE A 29 1.74 13.97 -15.51
C PHE A 29 0.59 14.94 -15.77
N ALA A 30 0.83 16.21 -15.45
CA ALA A 30 -0.07 17.27 -15.82
C ALA A 30 -0.17 17.32 -17.36
N ASP A 31 -1.39 17.24 -17.87
CA ASP A 31 -1.68 17.52 -19.26
C ASP A 31 -2.12 18.98 -19.43
N ASP A 32 -2.43 19.38 -20.66
CA ASP A 32 -2.91 20.73 -20.97
C ASP A 32 -4.36 20.98 -20.46
N SER A 33 -5.00 20.01 -19.82
CA SER A 33 -6.33 20.16 -19.25
C SER A 33 -6.29 20.94 -17.93
N ARG A 34 -7.22 21.87 -17.75
CA ARG A 34 -7.31 22.69 -16.52
C ARG A 34 -7.60 21.88 -15.25
N GLY A 35 -7.96 20.63 -15.35
CA GLY A 35 -8.27 19.74 -14.22
C GLY A 35 -7.25 18.63 -13.95
N GLY A 36 -6.25 18.45 -14.82
CA GLY A 36 -5.33 17.33 -14.80
C GLY A 36 -4.12 17.47 -13.88
N HIS A 37 -4.21 18.29 -12.83
CA HIS A 37 -3.05 18.55 -11.98
C HIS A 37 -2.91 17.61 -10.78
N ILE A 38 -3.80 16.64 -10.61
CA ILE A 38 -3.71 15.68 -9.52
C ILE A 38 -3.10 14.39 -10.08
N ALA A 39 -1.85 14.15 -9.73
CA ALA A 39 -1.20 12.88 -10.03
C ALA A 39 -1.99 11.72 -9.41
N ALA A 40 -2.66 10.94 -10.25
CA ALA A 40 -3.39 9.75 -9.85
C ALA A 40 -2.73 8.51 -10.45
N GLY A 41 -2.18 7.66 -9.63
CA GLY A 41 -1.58 6.41 -10.07
C GLY A 41 -1.64 5.36 -8.98
N PRO A 42 -1.44 4.08 -9.31
CA PRO A 42 -1.51 3.01 -8.34
C PRO A 42 -0.49 3.25 -7.21
N ARG A 43 -0.93 3.15 -5.97
CA ARG A 43 -0.06 3.21 -4.80
C ARG A 43 0.78 1.95 -4.75
N LEU A 44 2.07 2.10 -4.47
CA LEU A 44 2.91 0.94 -4.20
C LEU A 44 2.66 0.47 -2.75
N PRO A 45 2.56 -0.84 -2.52
CA PRO A 45 2.40 -1.37 -1.17
C PRO A 45 3.56 -0.92 -0.26
N LEU A 46 3.25 -0.38 0.91
CA LEU A 46 4.26 0.07 1.88
C LEU A 46 5.24 -1.04 2.27
N GLN A 47 4.79 -2.29 2.22
CA GLN A 47 5.61 -3.47 2.51
C GLN A 47 6.75 -3.66 1.51
N THR A 48 6.61 -3.11 0.30
CA THR A 48 7.64 -3.21 -0.77
C THR A 48 8.58 -2.01 -0.81
N MET A 49 8.33 -1.01 0.02
CA MET A 49 9.14 0.21 0.09
C MET A 49 10.47 -0.06 0.79
N PRO A 50 11.55 0.63 0.38
CA PRO A 50 12.83 0.51 1.05
C PRO A 50 12.76 0.97 2.50
N VAL A 51 13.42 0.23 3.38
CA VAL A 51 13.62 0.58 4.79
C VAL A 51 15.11 0.55 5.11
N MET A 52 15.58 1.46 5.91
CA MET A 52 16.95 1.42 6.42
C MET A 52 17.04 0.42 7.58
N VAL A 53 18.08 -0.39 7.59
CA VAL A 53 18.29 -1.42 8.60
C VAL A 53 19.54 -1.09 9.41
N GLY A 54 19.36 -0.67 10.64
CA GLY A 54 20.46 -0.29 11.50
C GLY A 54 20.02 0.46 12.75
N ASP A 55 21.00 1.08 13.41
CA ASP A 55 20.72 2.00 14.49
C ASP A 55 20.30 3.37 13.93
N LYS A 56 19.22 3.92 14.47
CA LYS A 56 18.73 5.26 14.12
C LYS A 56 19.76 6.37 14.33
N ASN A 57 20.74 6.16 15.22
CA ASN A 57 21.79 7.13 15.50
C ASN A 57 22.96 7.05 14.51
N ASP A 58 23.00 6.01 13.67
CA ASP A 58 24.10 5.76 12.72
C ASP A 58 23.67 5.86 11.25
N ILE A 59 22.49 6.43 10.98
CA ILE A 59 21.92 6.55 9.63
C ILE A 59 22.90 7.23 8.66
N LEU A 60 23.64 8.24 9.14
CA LEU A 60 24.55 9.00 8.28
C LEU A 60 25.77 8.18 7.82
N SER A 61 26.16 7.14 8.54
CA SER A 61 27.25 6.24 8.13
C SER A 61 26.91 5.40 6.90
N HIS A 62 25.60 5.21 6.65
CA HIS A 62 25.08 4.50 5.48
C HIS A 62 25.08 5.33 4.19
N LEU A 63 25.35 6.64 4.28
CA LEU A 63 25.47 7.51 3.12
C LEU A 63 26.90 7.56 2.62
N LYS A 64 27.15 6.93 1.47
CA LYS A 64 28.47 6.92 0.81
C LYS A 64 28.46 7.95 -0.32
N LYS A 65 29.37 8.93 -0.23
CA LYS A 65 29.48 9.98 -1.25
C LYS A 65 29.83 9.38 -2.61
N VAL A 66 29.11 9.78 -3.64
CA VAL A 66 29.41 9.38 -5.02
C VAL A 66 30.45 10.34 -5.60
N GLU A 67 31.59 9.80 -6.00
CA GLU A 67 32.68 10.59 -6.55
C GLU A 67 32.26 11.30 -7.85
N GLY A 68 32.70 12.54 -8.00
CA GLY A 68 32.38 13.34 -9.20
C GLY A 68 30.93 13.87 -9.25
N LYS A 69 30.06 13.49 -8.32
CA LYS A 69 28.66 13.97 -8.29
C LYS A 69 28.38 14.76 -7.01
N PRO A 70 28.28 16.10 -7.08
CA PRO A 70 27.99 16.90 -5.90
C PRO A 70 26.60 16.57 -5.32
N LEU A 71 26.52 16.50 -3.98
CA LEU A 71 25.30 16.23 -3.20
C LEU A 71 24.60 14.90 -3.57
N THR A 72 25.37 13.93 -4.07
CA THR A 72 24.86 12.62 -4.46
C THR A 72 25.51 11.56 -3.60
N PHE A 73 24.69 10.66 -3.05
CA PHE A 73 25.13 9.62 -2.13
C PHE A 73 24.52 8.27 -2.54
N ALA A 74 25.28 7.20 -2.34
CA ALA A 74 24.76 5.85 -2.36
C ALA A 74 24.33 5.47 -0.94
N LEU A 75 23.11 5.00 -0.79
CA LEU A 75 22.56 4.58 0.50
C LEU A 75 22.76 3.08 0.66
N THR A 76 23.43 2.68 1.74
CA THR A 76 23.70 1.27 2.10
C THR A 76 22.85 0.85 3.30
N GLY A 77 22.79 -0.45 3.58
CA GLY A 77 21.99 -0.97 4.69
C GLY A 77 20.49 -0.83 4.45
N VAL A 78 20.05 -1.05 3.22
CA VAL A 78 18.65 -0.90 2.81
C VAL A 78 18.02 -2.27 2.52
N TYR A 79 16.83 -2.48 2.99
CA TYR A 79 16.03 -3.66 2.66
C TYR A 79 14.75 -3.21 1.90
N PRO A 80 14.27 -3.92 0.89
CA PRO A 80 14.84 -5.13 0.24
C PRO A 80 16.18 -4.88 -0.48
N GLU A 81 16.99 -5.93 -0.61
CA GLU A 81 18.35 -5.88 -1.18
C GLU A 81 18.41 -5.22 -2.58
N ARG A 82 17.34 -5.29 -3.36
CA ARG A 82 17.25 -4.62 -4.67
C ARG A 82 17.42 -3.10 -4.60
N TYR A 83 17.31 -2.52 -3.40
CA TYR A 83 17.51 -1.08 -3.16
C TYR A 83 18.88 -0.77 -2.55
N GLU A 84 19.70 -1.78 -2.27
CA GLU A 84 21.05 -1.58 -1.75
C GLU A 84 21.88 -0.74 -2.70
N GLY A 85 22.53 0.31 -2.20
CA GLY A 85 23.29 1.25 -3.01
C GLY A 85 22.44 2.25 -3.81
N MET A 86 21.13 2.35 -3.54
CA MET A 86 20.29 3.32 -4.22
C MET A 86 20.78 4.74 -4.05
N ILE A 87 20.58 5.56 -5.07
CA ILE A 87 21.07 6.94 -5.08
C ILE A 87 20.10 7.85 -4.32
N VAL A 88 20.69 8.64 -3.44
CA VAL A 88 20.02 9.73 -2.71
C VAL A 88 20.66 11.05 -3.13
N GLU A 89 19.83 11.97 -3.58
CA GLU A 89 20.26 13.25 -4.12
C GLU A 89 19.25 14.37 -3.78
N PRO A 90 19.57 15.66 -4.03
CA PRO A 90 18.64 16.74 -3.77
C PRO A 90 17.27 16.51 -4.38
N PHE A 91 16.22 16.62 -3.56
CA PHE A 91 14.85 16.37 -3.98
C PHE A 91 14.43 17.21 -5.21
N PHE A 92 14.93 18.44 -5.32
CA PHE A 92 14.65 19.30 -6.48
C PHE A 92 15.23 18.80 -7.82
N ARG A 93 16.06 17.74 -7.81
CA ARG A 93 16.53 17.07 -9.04
C ARG A 93 15.64 15.93 -9.48
N LEU A 94 14.71 15.50 -8.60
CA LEU A 94 13.82 14.40 -8.88
C LEU A 94 12.50 14.92 -9.46
N TYR A 95 12.24 14.61 -10.71
CA TYR A 95 10.99 14.91 -11.38
C TYR A 95 10.61 13.75 -12.31
N GLU A 96 9.33 13.63 -12.63
CA GLU A 96 8.80 12.55 -13.45
C GLU A 96 9.23 11.15 -12.97
N CYS A 97 9.23 10.96 -11.66
CA CYS A 97 9.56 9.69 -11.04
C CYS A 97 8.81 9.50 -9.70
N ARG A 98 8.68 8.26 -9.29
CA ARG A 98 8.34 7.95 -7.90
C ARG A 98 9.56 8.24 -7.04
N TYR A 99 9.35 8.81 -5.87
CA TYR A 99 10.44 9.19 -4.99
C TYR A 99 10.12 8.88 -3.54
N MET A 100 11.14 8.90 -2.73
CA MET A 100 11.07 8.71 -1.28
C MET A 100 11.90 9.76 -0.57
N VAL A 101 11.28 10.47 0.37
CA VAL A 101 11.91 11.50 1.22
C VAL A 101 11.89 11.11 2.70
N TYR A 102 11.03 10.16 3.08
CA TYR A 102 10.90 9.65 4.44
C TYR A 102 11.37 8.21 4.50
N TRP A 103 12.30 7.94 5.39
CA TRP A 103 12.99 6.67 5.53
C TRP A 103 12.56 6.00 6.83
N PRO A 104 11.81 4.90 6.79
CA PRO A 104 11.65 4.05 7.96
C PRO A 104 13.01 3.46 8.34
N VAL A 105 13.32 3.49 9.62
CA VAL A 105 14.55 2.86 10.17
C VAL A 105 14.12 1.74 11.10
N LEU A 106 14.58 0.55 10.82
CA LEU A 106 14.29 -0.65 11.59
C LEU A 106 15.60 -1.27 12.12
N SER A 107 15.59 -1.72 13.35
CA SER A 107 16.61 -2.65 13.82
C SER A 107 16.51 -4.00 13.08
N LYS A 108 17.55 -4.82 13.13
CA LYS A 108 17.51 -6.17 12.55
C LYS A 108 16.37 -7.01 13.14
N GLN A 109 16.10 -6.85 14.44
CA GLN A 109 15.02 -7.58 15.12
C GLN A 109 13.64 -7.13 14.64
N GLU A 110 13.41 -5.82 14.50
CA GLU A 110 12.16 -5.28 13.99
C GLU A 110 11.92 -5.68 12.52
N LEU A 111 12.99 -5.67 11.69
CA LEU A 111 12.89 -6.16 10.32
C LEU A 111 12.48 -7.63 10.27
N GLN A 112 13.13 -8.48 11.10
CA GLN A 112 12.80 -9.90 11.17
C GLN A 112 11.36 -10.12 11.62
N ALA A 113 10.94 -9.44 12.68
CA ALA A 113 9.56 -9.52 13.17
C ALA A 113 8.54 -9.10 12.10
N ARG A 114 8.85 -8.03 11.34
CA ARG A 114 8.01 -7.60 10.23
C ARG A 114 7.94 -8.64 9.11
N GLN A 115 9.06 -9.25 8.75
CA GLN A 115 9.12 -10.32 7.75
C GLN A 115 8.31 -11.55 8.17
N GLU A 116 8.44 -11.96 9.43
CA GLU A 116 7.66 -13.08 9.99
C GLU A 116 6.15 -12.78 9.98
N GLN A 117 5.78 -11.56 10.36
CA GLN A 117 4.39 -11.13 10.33
C GLN A 117 3.82 -11.14 8.90
N LEU A 118 4.55 -10.59 7.92
CA LEU A 118 4.12 -10.59 6.51
C LEU A 118 4.01 -12.01 5.95
N ALA A 119 4.97 -12.88 6.27
CA ALA A 119 4.92 -14.28 5.84
C ALA A 119 3.72 -15.03 6.45
N LYS A 120 3.39 -14.72 7.70
CA LYS A 120 2.20 -15.27 8.36
C LYS A 120 0.92 -14.80 7.69
N GLU A 121 0.78 -13.50 7.44
CA GLU A 121 -0.38 -12.91 6.78
C GLU A 121 -0.56 -13.45 5.36
N GLU A 122 0.53 -13.60 4.61
CA GLU A 122 0.50 -14.19 3.27
C GLU A 122 0.06 -15.65 3.30
N LYS A 123 0.59 -16.44 4.24
CA LYS A 123 0.18 -17.83 4.44
C LYS A 123 -1.30 -17.95 4.81
N GLU A 124 -1.78 -17.10 5.72
CA GLU A 124 -3.18 -17.07 6.11
C GLU A 124 -4.08 -16.67 4.94
N ARG A 125 -3.65 -15.68 4.14
CA ARG A 125 -4.36 -15.27 2.93
C ARG A 125 -4.41 -16.38 1.90
N ALA A 126 -3.28 -17.02 1.61
CA ALA A 126 -3.22 -18.13 0.66
C ALA A 126 -4.09 -19.32 1.13
N ALA A 127 -4.10 -19.63 2.42
CA ALA A 127 -4.96 -20.67 2.99
C ALA A 127 -6.45 -20.33 2.83
N LEU A 128 -6.82 -19.06 3.05
CA LEU A 128 -8.18 -18.59 2.83
C LEU A 128 -8.57 -18.63 1.35
N ASP A 129 -7.71 -18.15 0.46
CA ASP A 129 -7.96 -18.17 -0.97
C ASP A 129 -8.12 -19.61 -1.48
N GLY A 130 -7.36 -20.57 -0.94
CA GLY A 130 -7.45 -21.99 -1.30
C GLY A 130 -8.77 -22.67 -0.92
N ILE A 131 -9.46 -22.19 0.12
CA ILE A 131 -10.77 -22.71 0.56
C ILE A 131 -11.94 -21.83 0.13
N THR A 132 -11.66 -20.64 -0.43
CA THR A 132 -12.67 -19.69 -0.87
C THR A 132 -13.22 -20.11 -2.24
N THR A 133 -14.51 -20.39 -2.30
CA THR A 133 -15.16 -20.78 -3.56
C THR A 133 -15.51 -19.53 -4.40
N ASP A 134 -15.84 -18.42 -3.72
CA ASP A 134 -16.24 -17.19 -4.35
C ASP A 134 -16.06 -16.00 -3.40
N LYS A 135 -15.79 -14.81 -3.94
CA LYS A 135 -15.64 -13.59 -3.16
C LYS A 135 -16.10 -12.35 -3.92
N VAL A 136 -16.63 -11.39 -3.20
CA VAL A 136 -16.99 -10.06 -3.72
C VAL A 136 -16.20 -9.01 -2.98
N ILE A 137 -15.56 -8.09 -3.69
CA ILE A 137 -14.98 -6.89 -3.14
C ILE A 137 -16.05 -5.81 -3.19
N CYS A 138 -16.62 -5.51 -2.03
CA CYS A 138 -17.68 -4.52 -1.92
C CYS A 138 -17.16 -3.13 -2.30
N GLY A 139 -17.90 -2.43 -3.17
CA GLY A 139 -17.52 -1.10 -3.65
C GLY A 139 -16.71 -1.09 -4.93
N GLU A 140 -16.25 -2.23 -5.42
CA GLU A 140 -15.67 -2.35 -6.74
C GLU A 140 -16.74 -2.69 -7.77
N GLN A 141 -16.86 -1.85 -8.79
CA GLN A 141 -17.94 -1.95 -9.78
C GLN A 141 -17.99 -3.30 -10.47
N GLN A 142 -16.87 -3.81 -10.97
CA GLN A 142 -16.86 -5.05 -11.75
C GLN A 142 -17.17 -6.28 -10.87
N PRO A 143 -16.51 -6.51 -9.73
CA PRO A 143 -16.85 -7.61 -8.83
C PRO A 143 -18.31 -7.61 -8.38
N GLU A 144 -18.87 -6.45 -8.08
CA GLU A 144 -20.28 -6.34 -7.67
C GLU A 144 -21.24 -6.63 -8.81
N SER A 145 -20.94 -6.16 -10.02
CA SER A 145 -21.74 -6.44 -11.22
C SER A 145 -21.74 -7.92 -11.57
N ASP A 146 -20.60 -8.59 -11.49
CA ASP A 146 -20.43 -10.02 -11.75
C ASP A 146 -21.22 -10.89 -10.76
N HIS A 147 -21.52 -10.32 -9.59
CA HIS A 147 -22.32 -10.95 -8.54
C HIS A 147 -23.76 -10.40 -8.46
N PHE A 148 -24.22 -9.74 -9.54
CA PHE A 148 -25.60 -9.27 -9.69
C PHE A 148 -26.08 -8.45 -8.49
N ILE A 149 -25.29 -7.46 -8.09
CA ILE A 149 -25.65 -6.60 -6.97
C ILE A 149 -27.06 -6.05 -7.12
N ARG A 150 -27.84 -6.11 -6.03
CA ARG A 150 -29.08 -5.37 -5.82
C ARG A 150 -29.00 -4.63 -4.52
N MET A 151 -29.54 -3.43 -4.47
CA MET A 151 -29.39 -2.58 -3.30
C MET A 151 -30.49 -1.54 -3.20
N GLU A 152 -30.67 -1.07 -1.97
CA GLU A 152 -31.53 0.07 -1.65
C GLU A 152 -30.83 0.92 -0.58
N ASN A 153 -30.79 2.24 -0.78
CA ASN A 153 -30.15 3.20 0.14
C ASN A 153 -28.71 2.82 0.52
N SER A 154 -27.92 2.44 -0.49
CA SER A 154 -26.55 1.98 -0.34
C SER A 154 -25.58 2.87 -1.12
N ARG A 155 -24.41 3.09 -0.57
CA ARG A 155 -23.30 3.83 -1.20
C ARG A 155 -21.98 3.10 -1.04
N THR A 156 -21.06 3.42 -1.92
CA THR A 156 -19.70 2.90 -1.93
C THR A 156 -18.71 4.02 -1.67
N GLY A 157 -17.52 3.65 -1.28
CA GLY A 157 -16.38 4.55 -1.19
C GLY A 157 -15.06 3.78 -1.20
N ASP A 158 -13.99 4.55 -1.15
CA ASP A 158 -12.62 4.08 -1.08
C ASP A 158 -11.89 4.87 0.02
N ASP A 159 -11.20 4.16 0.89
CA ASP A 159 -10.29 4.74 1.86
C ASP A 159 -8.94 4.09 1.69
N GLU A 160 -7.96 4.85 1.24
CA GLU A 160 -6.58 4.42 1.06
C GLU A 160 -6.43 3.13 0.22
N GLY A 161 -7.30 2.96 -0.79
CA GLY A 161 -7.32 1.79 -1.65
C GLY A 161 -8.09 0.59 -1.09
N VAL A 162 -8.80 0.78 0.02
CA VAL A 162 -9.75 -0.22 0.55
C VAL A 162 -11.16 0.19 0.16
N HIS A 163 -11.73 -0.51 -0.79
CA HIS A 163 -13.11 -0.29 -1.20
C HIS A 163 -14.09 -0.81 -0.15
N TRP A 164 -15.19 -0.11 -0.01
CA TRP A 164 -16.23 -0.47 0.94
C TRP A 164 -17.63 -0.15 0.41
N ARG A 165 -18.63 -0.77 1.00
CA ARG A 165 -20.05 -0.48 0.82
C ARG A 165 -20.74 -0.35 2.17
N GLU A 166 -21.55 0.67 2.30
CA GLU A 166 -22.45 0.83 3.45
C GLU A 166 -23.89 1.01 2.99
N THR A 167 -24.83 0.76 3.87
CA THR A 167 -26.25 0.92 3.61
C THR A 167 -27.02 1.27 4.87
N THR A 168 -28.07 2.06 4.70
CA THR A 168 -29.15 2.23 5.68
C THR A 168 -30.37 1.37 5.34
N GLY A 169 -30.36 0.73 4.19
CA GLY A 169 -31.35 -0.22 3.71
C GLY A 169 -30.78 -1.62 3.64
N TRP A 170 -30.58 -2.13 2.42
CA TRP A 170 -30.03 -3.45 2.18
C TRP A 170 -29.22 -3.50 0.89
N PHE A 171 -28.39 -4.51 0.76
CA PHE A 171 -27.79 -4.95 -0.51
C PHE A 171 -27.64 -6.47 -0.51
N SER A 172 -27.58 -7.04 -1.71
CA SER A 172 -27.41 -8.49 -1.89
C SER A 172 -26.50 -8.81 -3.05
N TYR A 173 -25.87 -9.96 -2.95
CA TYR A 173 -25.05 -10.55 -4.01
C TYR A 173 -25.50 -11.97 -4.32
N ARG A 174 -25.31 -12.39 -5.55
CA ARG A 174 -25.45 -13.78 -5.96
C ARG A 174 -24.08 -14.44 -5.93
N MET A 175 -23.80 -15.22 -4.89
CA MET A 175 -22.57 -15.95 -4.74
C MET A 175 -22.58 -17.25 -5.53
N LYS A 176 -21.42 -17.66 -6.07
CA LYS A 176 -21.25 -18.89 -6.83
C LYS A 176 -20.76 -20.00 -5.88
N THR A 177 -21.44 -21.11 -5.84
CA THR A 177 -21.02 -22.28 -5.05
C THR A 177 -20.23 -23.29 -5.88
N ASN A 178 -20.26 -23.16 -7.21
CA ASN A 178 -19.61 -24.09 -8.15
C ASN A 178 -19.97 -25.57 -7.87
N GLY A 179 -21.21 -25.81 -7.41
CA GLY A 179 -21.68 -27.14 -7.06
C GLY A 179 -21.07 -27.74 -5.79
N LYS A 180 -20.29 -26.99 -5.06
CA LYS A 180 -19.68 -27.44 -3.79
C LYS A 180 -20.52 -26.99 -2.59
N PRO A 181 -20.61 -27.77 -1.53
CA PRO A 181 -21.26 -27.34 -0.31
C PRO A 181 -20.48 -26.17 0.31
N VAL A 182 -21.18 -25.09 0.64
CA VAL A 182 -20.61 -23.93 1.33
C VAL A 182 -20.96 -24.04 2.81
N HIS A 183 -19.93 -24.09 3.64
CA HIS A 183 -20.11 -24.27 5.08
C HIS A 183 -19.91 -22.96 5.87
N LYS A 184 -19.34 -21.93 5.24
CA LYS A 184 -19.00 -20.68 5.93
C LYS A 184 -19.09 -19.48 4.99
N VAL A 185 -19.65 -18.40 5.49
CA VAL A 185 -19.57 -17.07 4.88
C VAL A 185 -18.72 -16.18 5.79
N ARG A 186 -17.72 -15.51 5.22
CA ARG A 186 -16.90 -14.52 5.92
C ARG A 186 -17.27 -13.13 5.42
N ILE A 187 -17.57 -12.24 6.34
CA ILE A 187 -17.84 -10.83 6.03
C ILE A 187 -16.81 -10.00 6.80
N LEU A 188 -16.14 -9.11 6.10
CA LEU A 188 -15.20 -8.17 6.70
C LEU A 188 -15.89 -6.84 6.92
N PHE A 189 -15.99 -6.42 8.16
CA PHE A 189 -16.48 -5.11 8.55
C PHE A 189 -15.32 -4.18 8.88
N ARG A 190 -15.50 -2.90 8.60
CA ARG A 190 -14.54 -1.89 9.06
C ARG A 190 -14.58 -1.82 10.58
N PRO A 191 -13.43 -1.84 11.25
CA PRO A 191 -13.37 -1.93 12.72
C PRO A 191 -13.98 -0.73 13.44
N GLU A 192 -14.06 0.41 12.77
CA GLU A 192 -14.56 1.67 13.36
C GLU A 192 -16.09 1.80 13.37
N ILE A 193 -16.79 0.94 12.64
CA ILE A 193 -18.23 1.01 12.49
C ILE A 193 -18.87 -0.22 13.11
N ARG A 194 -19.14 -0.18 14.40
CA ARG A 194 -19.96 -1.18 15.08
C ARG A 194 -21.44 -0.83 14.87
N LYS A 195 -22.04 -1.38 13.83
CA LYS A 195 -23.48 -1.36 13.62
C LYS A 195 -23.97 -2.80 13.52
N ASP A 196 -25.13 -3.05 14.08
CA ASP A 196 -25.78 -4.36 13.93
C ASP A 196 -26.16 -4.56 12.48
N ALA A 197 -25.66 -5.65 11.89
CA ALA A 197 -26.01 -6.07 10.56
C ALA A 197 -26.72 -7.42 10.63
N LYS A 198 -27.84 -7.58 9.91
CA LYS A 198 -28.49 -8.87 9.70
C LYS A 198 -28.07 -9.43 8.36
N VAL A 199 -27.68 -10.70 8.36
CA VAL A 199 -27.27 -11.41 7.16
C VAL A 199 -28.23 -12.53 6.88
N TRP A 200 -28.76 -12.60 5.65
CA TRP A 200 -29.63 -13.68 5.18
C TRP A 200 -28.91 -14.42 4.07
N ILE A 201 -28.99 -15.74 4.11
CA ILE A 201 -28.47 -16.61 3.08
C ILE A 201 -29.65 -17.40 2.52
N ASN A 202 -29.93 -17.20 1.24
CA ASN A 202 -30.99 -17.91 0.52
C ASN A 202 -30.33 -18.91 -0.42
N GLY A 203 -30.74 -20.15 -0.36
CA GLY A 203 -30.33 -21.19 -1.30
C GLY A 203 -31.19 -21.19 -2.53
#